data_6aec9b088a1cbabcc11e3cbadbe62954
#
_entry.id   6aec9b088a1cbabcc11e3cbadbe62954
#
_cell.length_a   1.000
_cell.length_b   1.000
_cell.length_c   1.000
_cell.angle_alpha   90.00
_cell.angle_beta   90.00
_cell.angle_gamma   90.00
#
_symmetry.space_group_name_H-M   'P 1'
#
loop_
_entity.id
_entity.type
_entity.pdbx_description
1 polymer ?
#
loop_
_entity_poly.entity_id
_entity_poly.type
_entity_poly.pdbx_seq_one_letter_code
_entity_poly.pdbx_strand_id
1 'polypeptide(L)'
;MKVNIRDLHPTQLYLSEKKLLDIQMLNQSAEIINVDPISVLAFGNRFLIIDGHHRAYQALLAGRDTITAELDRDGGDELYALYAQACEERKITSVLDLKHRILAQDEYEAKWYNWCDGFNQAATLLLKRQADEIDKANR
;
A
#
# COMPACT_ATOMS: atom_id res chain seq x y z
N MET A 1 -13.03 -2.30 -11.07
CA MET A 1 -14.06 -2.62 -10.05
C MET A 1 -14.05 -1.58 -8.95
N LYS A 2 -15.14 -1.46 -8.22
CA LYS A 2 -15.17 -0.61 -7.04
C LYS A 2 -14.98 -1.45 -5.78
N VAL A 3 -14.11 -0.98 -4.88
CA VAL A 3 -13.87 -1.64 -3.59
C VAL A 3 -14.18 -0.67 -2.45
N ASN A 4 -14.65 -1.20 -1.32
CA ASN A 4 -14.84 -0.39 -0.12
C ASN A 4 -13.48 0.00 0.44
N ILE A 5 -13.30 1.28 0.75
CA ILE A 5 -12.03 1.78 1.31
C ILE A 5 -11.71 1.08 2.62
N ARG A 6 -12.74 0.70 3.40
CA ARG A 6 -12.56 -0.03 4.66
C ARG A 6 -11.97 -1.44 4.47
N ASP A 7 -12.11 -2.01 3.28
CA ASP A 7 -11.58 -3.34 2.97
C ASP A 7 -10.13 -3.28 2.44
N LEU A 8 -9.55 -2.08 2.35
CA LEU A 8 -8.18 -1.89 1.92
C LEU A 8 -7.22 -1.98 3.10
N HIS A 9 -6.20 -2.84 2.97
CA HIS A 9 -5.14 -3.00 3.94
C HIS A 9 -3.86 -2.35 3.39
N PRO A 10 -3.25 -1.43 4.14
CA PRO A 10 -2.01 -0.81 3.70
C PRO A 10 -0.83 -1.78 3.62
N THR A 11 0.09 -1.49 2.73
CA THR A 11 1.39 -2.13 2.62
C THR A 11 2.52 -1.08 2.70
N GLN A 12 2.18 0.12 3.15
CA GLN A 12 3.09 1.27 3.24
C GLN A 12 2.99 1.86 4.64
N LEU A 13 4.13 2.19 5.25
CA LEU A 13 4.18 2.67 6.64
C LEU A 13 3.92 4.16 6.77
N TYR A 14 4.16 4.94 5.73
CA TYR A 14 4.09 6.40 5.77
C TYR A 14 3.42 6.95 4.52
N LEU A 15 2.87 8.15 4.65
CA LEU A 15 2.37 8.95 3.54
C LEU A 15 3.17 10.25 3.42
N SER A 16 3.25 10.80 2.20
CA SER A 16 3.87 12.08 1.92
C SER A 16 2.81 13.18 1.92
N GLU A 17 3.00 14.20 2.75
CA GLU A 17 2.15 15.38 2.76
C GLU A 17 2.11 16.04 1.38
N LYS A 18 3.25 16.17 0.72
CA LYS A 18 3.32 16.75 -0.63
C LYS A 18 2.48 15.97 -1.65
N LYS A 19 2.60 14.65 -1.65
CA LYS A 19 1.81 13.80 -2.56
C LYS A 19 0.32 13.91 -2.29
N LEU A 20 -0.08 14.01 -1.02
CA LEU A 20 -1.49 14.21 -0.65
C LEU A 20 -2.01 15.55 -1.16
N LEU A 21 -1.23 16.62 -1.01
CA LEU A 21 -1.60 17.95 -1.50
C LEU A 21 -1.69 17.99 -3.03
N ASP A 22 -0.75 17.36 -3.72
CA ASP A 22 -0.76 17.26 -5.18
C ASP A 22 -2.05 16.59 -5.69
N ILE A 23 -2.47 15.51 -5.05
CA ILE A 23 -3.71 14.80 -5.39
C ILE A 23 -4.92 15.67 -5.11
N GLN A 24 -4.95 16.36 -3.97
CA GLN A 24 -6.04 17.26 -3.61
C GLN A 24 -6.19 18.38 -4.64
N MET A 25 -5.11 18.98 -5.07
CA MET A 25 -5.10 20.05 -6.07
C MET A 25 -5.61 19.56 -7.43
N LEU A 26 -5.19 18.37 -7.86
CA LEU A 26 -5.68 17.75 -9.09
C LEU A 26 -7.19 17.51 -9.04
N ASN A 27 -7.70 17.04 -7.92
CA ASN A 27 -9.12 16.77 -7.73
C ASN A 27 -9.96 18.06 -7.75
N GLN A 28 -9.39 19.18 -7.28
CA GLN A 28 -10.07 20.48 -7.28
C GLN A 28 -10.12 21.12 -8.65
N SER A 29 -9.11 20.89 -9.50
CA SER A 29 -9.00 21.48 -10.81
C SER A 29 -9.68 20.70 -11.93
N ALA A 30 -10.02 19.44 -11.69
CA ALA A 30 -10.64 18.57 -12.67
C ALA A 30 -12.16 18.63 -12.58
N GLU A 31 -12.84 19.04 -13.66
CA GLU A 31 -14.30 18.93 -13.76
C GLU A 31 -14.74 17.46 -13.84
N ILE A 32 -13.85 16.58 -14.28
CA ILE A 32 -14.07 15.15 -14.34
C ILE A 32 -13.04 14.53 -13.42
N ILE A 33 -13.51 13.80 -12.39
CA ILE A 33 -12.65 12.99 -11.55
C ILE A 33 -12.18 11.79 -12.36
N ASN A 34 -11.13 11.98 -13.11
CA ASN A 34 -10.46 10.88 -13.78
C ASN A 34 -9.46 10.31 -12.76
N VAL A 35 -9.96 9.41 -11.94
CA VAL A 35 -9.12 8.75 -10.95
C VAL A 35 -8.62 7.47 -11.59
N ASP A 36 -7.33 7.40 -11.88
CA ASP A 36 -6.69 6.15 -12.26
C ASP A 36 -6.99 5.10 -11.17
N PRO A 37 -7.36 3.87 -11.55
CA PRO A 37 -7.60 2.84 -10.56
C PRO A 37 -6.36 2.60 -9.70
N ILE A 38 -6.56 2.35 -8.41
CA ILE A 38 -5.48 1.86 -7.56
C ILE A 38 -5.23 0.39 -7.87
N SER A 39 -4.00 -0.09 -7.63
CA SER A 39 -3.66 -1.49 -7.80
C SER A 39 -3.76 -2.23 -6.48
N VAL A 40 -4.44 -3.37 -6.47
CA VAL A 40 -4.68 -4.16 -5.26
C VAL A 40 -4.43 -5.65 -5.50
N LEU A 41 -4.16 -6.39 -4.42
CA LEU A 41 -4.11 -7.84 -4.40
C LEU A 41 -5.22 -8.36 -3.48
N ALA A 42 -5.87 -9.46 -3.88
CA ALA A 42 -6.80 -10.15 -3.00
C ALA A 42 -6.06 -10.75 -1.79
N PHE A 43 -6.60 -10.55 -0.60
CA PHE A 43 -6.01 -11.01 0.65
C PHE A 43 -7.12 -11.43 1.60
N GLY A 44 -7.50 -12.71 1.53
CA GLY A 44 -8.67 -13.20 2.24
C GLY A 44 -9.93 -12.49 1.74
N ASN A 45 -10.70 -11.90 2.65
CA ASN A 45 -11.88 -11.09 2.33
C ASN A 45 -11.57 -9.60 2.16
N ARG A 46 -10.29 -9.23 2.15
CA ARG A 46 -9.80 -7.86 2.01
C ARG A 46 -8.89 -7.74 0.80
N PHE A 47 -8.35 -6.54 0.59
CA PHE A 47 -7.41 -6.25 -0.49
C PHE A 47 -6.19 -5.53 0.07
N LEU A 48 -5.00 -5.97 -0.34
CA LEU A 48 -3.76 -5.23 -0.09
C LEU A 48 -3.61 -4.14 -1.14
N ILE A 49 -3.26 -2.93 -0.71
CA ILE A 49 -2.93 -1.85 -1.64
C ILE A 49 -1.51 -2.07 -2.16
N ILE A 50 -1.35 -2.18 -3.46
CA ILE A 50 -0.05 -2.27 -4.12
C ILE A 50 0.42 -0.89 -4.55
N ASP A 51 -0.46 -0.12 -5.19
CA ASP A 51 -0.20 1.25 -5.61
C ASP A 51 -1.46 2.07 -5.41
N GLY A 52 -1.32 3.24 -4.80
CA GLY A 52 -2.42 4.17 -4.62
C GLY A 52 -2.79 4.47 -3.17
N HIS A 53 -1.89 4.27 -2.21
CA HIS A 53 -2.15 4.61 -0.80
C HIS A 53 -2.58 6.07 -0.62
N HIS A 54 -1.90 7.01 -1.28
CA HIS A 54 -2.24 8.43 -1.19
C HIS A 54 -3.61 8.73 -1.78
N ARG A 55 -3.95 8.10 -2.90
CA ARG A 55 -5.27 8.26 -3.53
C ARG A 55 -6.38 7.69 -2.65
N ALA A 56 -6.16 6.53 -2.05
CA ALA A 56 -7.12 5.92 -1.14
C ALA A 56 -7.34 6.79 0.10
N TYR A 57 -6.27 7.32 0.67
CA TYR A 57 -6.36 8.22 1.83
C TYR A 57 -7.13 9.51 1.50
N GLN A 58 -6.84 10.14 0.37
CA GLN A 58 -7.57 11.34 -0.06
C GLN A 58 -9.05 11.06 -0.34
N ALA A 59 -9.36 9.91 -0.92
CA ALA A 59 -10.76 9.51 -1.12
C ALA A 59 -11.50 9.36 0.21
N LEU A 60 -10.84 8.77 1.21
CA LEU A 60 -11.39 8.64 2.56
C LEU A 60 -11.65 10.02 3.18
N LEU A 61 -10.70 10.95 3.10
CA LEU A 61 -10.87 12.31 3.61
C LEU A 61 -11.98 13.07 2.91
N ALA A 62 -12.23 12.79 1.62
CA ALA A 62 -13.31 13.38 0.86
C ALA A 62 -14.68 12.78 1.20
N GLY A 63 -14.74 11.84 2.14
CA GLY A 63 -15.99 11.21 2.57
C GLY A 63 -16.49 10.11 1.64
N ARG A 64 -15.65 9.58 0.78
CA ARG A 64 -16.02 8.48 -0.12
C ARG A 64 -15.98 7.14 0.60
N ASP A 65 -16.90 6.26 0.26
CA ASP A 65 -16.94 4.90 0.79
C ASP A 65 -16.18 3.91 -0.10
N THR A 66 -16.09 4.20 -1.39
CA THR A 66 -15.50 3.28 -2.38
C THR A 66 -14.46 3.99 -3.24
N ILE A 67 -13.59 3.20 -3.84
CA ILE A 67 -12.60 3.66 -4.81
C ILE A 67 -12.47 2.62 -5.93
N THR A 68 -12.15 3.08 -7.13
CA THR A 68 -11.91 2.20 -8.28
C THR A 68 -10.56 1.51 -8.13
N ALA A 69 -10.54 0.20 -8.33
CA ALA A 69 -9.34 -0.62 -8.19
C ALA A 69 -9.21 -1.64 -9.31
N GLU A 70 -7.98 -2.02 -9.59
CA GLU A 70 -7.64 -3.12 -10.50
C GLU A 70 -6.84 -4.17 -9.73
N LEU A 71 -7.06 -5.44 -10.05
CA LEU A 71 -6.23 -6.51 -9.50
C LEU A 71 -4.87 -6.51 -10.17
N ASP A 72 -3.82 -6.44 -9.36
CA ASP A 72 -2.45 -6.61 -9.82
C ASP A 72 -2.21 -8.10 -10.09
N ARG A 73 -1.63 -8.41 -11.25
CA ARG A 73 -1.38 -9.79 -11.69
C ARG A 73 0.10 -10.06 -11.98
N ASP A 74 0.97 -9.10 -11.64
CA ASP A 74 2.39 -9.17 -11.99
C ASP A 74 3.22 -9.99 -10.98
N GLY A 75 2.58 -10.58 -9.97
CA GLY A 75 3.26 -11.35 -8.93
C GLY A 75 3.65 -10.51 -7.73
N GLY A 76 4.50 -11.08 -6.85
CA GLY A 76 4.95 -10.38 -5.66
C GLY A 76 4.03 -10.49 -4.46
N ASP A 77 3.01 -11.35 -4.52
CA ASP A 77 2.01 -11.53 -3.47
C ASP A 77 2.65 -11.82 -2.11
N GLU A 78 3.67 -12.66 -2.08
CA GLU A 78 4.36 -13.04 -0.84
C GLU A 78 5.09 -11.85 -0.23
N LEU A 79 5.74 -11.03 -1.06
CA LEU A 79 6.43 -9.83 -0.60
C LEU A 79 5.45 -8.80 -0.02
N TYR A 80 4.33 -8.56 -0.71
CA TYR A 80 3.32 -7.63 -0.23
C TYR A 80 2.64 -8.12 1.04
N ALA A 81 2.46 -9.44 1.21
CA ALA A 81 1.96 -10.00 2.45
C ALA A 81 2.91 -9.70 3.63
N LEU A 82 4.23 -9.72 3.41
CA LEU A 82 5.22 -9.34 4.42
C LEU A 82 5.16 -7.84 4.74
N TYR A 83 4.94 -6.99 3.76
CA TYR A 83 4.69 -5.55 4.00
C TYR A 83 3.42 -5.34 4.82
N ALA A 84 2.35 -6.06 4.50
CA ALA A 84 1.10 -5.99 5.27
C ALA A 84 1.33 -6.41 6.73
N GLN A 85 2.11 -7.46 6.96
CA GLN A 85 2.48 -7.91 8.30
C GLN A 85 3.26 -6.83 9.05
N ALA A 86 4.21 -6.16 8.40
CA ALA A 86 4.96 -5.06 8.99
C ALA A 86 4.03 -3.90 9.39
N CYS A 87 3.02 -3.62 8.59
CA CYS A 87 1.98 -2.66 8.92
C CYS A 87 1.17 -3.10 10.15
N GLU A 88 0.74 -4.34 10.19
CA GLU A 88 -0.03 -4.89 11.32
C GLU A 88 0.74 -4.81 12.64
N GLU A 89 2.02 -5.10 12.63
CA GLU A 89 2.90 -5.00 13.80
C GLU A 89 2.91 -3.58 14.37
N ARG A 90 2.61 -2.57 13.56
CA ARG A 90 2.54 -1.16 13.94
C ARG A 90 1.10 -0.68 14.09
N LYS A 91 0.15 -1.60 14.12
CA LYS A 91 -1.30 -1.31 14.22
C LYS A 91 -1.85 -0.50 13.04
N ILE A 92 -1.25 -0.68 11.88
CA ILE A 92 -1.73 -0.11 10.62
C ILE A 92 -2.48 -1.21 9.90
N THR A 93 -3.81 -1.22 10.00
CA THR A 93 -4.67 -2.24 9.38
C THR A 93 -5.71 -1.66 8.44
N SER A 94 -5.83 -0.33 8.41
CA SER A 94 -6.74 0.38 7.53
C SER A 94 -6.08 1.66 7.00
N VAL A 95 -6.64 2.21 5.94
CA VAL A 95 -6.14 3.46 5.35
C VAL A 95 -6.18 4.60 6.38
N LEU A 96 -7.22 4.64 7.22
CA LEU A 96 -7.35 5.68 8.25
C LEU A 96 -6.19 5.66 9.26
N ASP A 97 -5.61 4.50 9.52
CA ASP A 97 -4.50 4.38 10.48
C ASP A 97 -3.24 5.13 10.02
N LEU A 98 -3.17 5.51 8.75
CA LEU A 98 -2.06 6.29 8.21
C LEU A 98 -2.14 7.78 8.58
N LYS A 99 -3.21 8.25 9.20
CA LYS A 99 -3.41 9.66 9.55
C LYS A 99 -2.31 10.25 10.45
N HIS A 100 -1.68 9.43 11.28
CA HIS A 100 -0.59 9.84 12.18
C HIS A 100 0.80 9.55 11.60
N ARG A 101 0.85 9.14 10.34
CA ARG A 101 2.09 8.72 9.68
C ARG A 101 2.36 9.53 8.42
N ILE A 102 1.86 10.75 8.37
CA ILE A 102 2.04 11.68 7.27
C ILE A 102 3.29 12.51 7.53
N LEU A 103 4.24 12.47 6.61
CA LEU A 103 5.55 13.12 6.74
C LEU A 103 5.74 14.16 5.64
N ALA A 104 6.56 15.18 5.92
CA ALA A 104 7.07 16.06 4.88
C ALA A 104 7.85 15.24 3.85
N GLN A 105 7.93 15.71 2.61
CA GLN A 105 8.48 14.92 1.51
C GLN A 105 9.90 14.43 1.75
N ASP A 106 10.77 15.27 2.30
CA ASP A 106 12.16 14.90 2.60
C ASP A 106 12.26 13.81 3.67
N GLU A 107 11.45 13.90 4.74
CA GLU A 107 11.37 12.87 5.77
C GLU A 107 10.76 11.57 5.23
N TYR A 108 9.74 11.69 4.37
CA TYR A 108 9.11 10.54 3.73
C TYR A 108 10.13 9.78 2.89
N GLU A 109 10.91 10.48 2.06
CA GLU A 109 11.95 9.86 1.25
C GLU A 109 13.01 9.18 2.12
N ALA A 110 13.48 9.88 3.17
CA ALA A 110 14.51 9.34 4.05
C ALA A 110 14.02 8.13 4.84
N LYS A 111 12.84 8.20 5.46
CA LYS A 111 12.33 7.13 6.32
C LYS A 111 11.74 5.98 5.52
N TRP A 112 10.87 6.27 4.55
CA TRP A 112 10.14 5.22 3.85
C TRP A 112 11.03 4.49 2.84
N TYR A 113 11.78 5.20 2.01
CA TYR A 113 12.61 4.55 0.99
C TYR A 113 13.77 3.77 1.60
N ASN A 114 14.42 4.31 2.64
CA ASN A 114 15.48 3.59 3.34
C ASN A 114 14.94 2.35 4.04
N TRP A 115 13.77 2.46 4.67
CA TRP A 115 13.13 1.30 5.29
C TRP A 115 12.78 0.24 4.25
N CYS A 116 12.23 0.64 3.10
CA CYS A 116 11.91 -0.26 2.00
C CYS A 116 13.15 -1.01 1.50
N ASP A 117 14.26 -0.30 1.31
CA ASP A 117 15.49 -0.93 0.82
C ASP A 117 15.96 -2.03 1.77
N GLY A 118 16.04 -1.74 3.06
CA GLY A 118 16.45 -2.73 4.06
C GLY A 118 15.45 -3.88 4.20
N PHE A 119 14.16 -3.57 4.22
CA PHE A 119 13.11 -4.57 4.34
C PHE A 119 13.06 -5.48 3.11
N ASN A 120 13.15 -4.91 1.92
CA ASN A 120 13.15 -5.69 0.68
C ASN A 120 14.30 -6.67 0.61
N GLN A 121 15.50 -6.27 1.04
CA GLN A 121 16.65 -7.17 1.09
C GLN A 121 16.40 -8.32 2.06
N ALA A 122 15.94 -8.03 3.27
CA ALA A 122 15.66 -9.03 4.28
C ALA A 122 14.52 -9.97 3.86
N ALA A 123 13.43 -9.42 3.33
CA ALA A 123 12.25 -10.17 2.90
C ALA A 123 12.59 -11.08 1.71
N THR A 124 13.31 -10.58 0.73
CA THR A 124 13.74 -11.36 -0.44
C THR A 124 14.61 -12.55 -0.01
N LEU A 125 15.52 -12.31 0.93
CA LEU A 125 16.38 -13.36 1.46
C LEU A 125 15.59 -14.43 2.22
N LEU A 126 14.62 -14.02 3.01
CA LEU A 126 13.73 -14.92 3.76
C LEU A 126 12.92 -15.80 2.81
N LEU A 127 12.30 -15.21 1.80
CA LEU A 127 11.49 -15.93 0.81
C LEU A 127 12.34 -16.93 0.01
N LYS A 128 13.56 -16.54 -0.32
CA LYS A 128 14.51 -17.44 -1.00
C LYS A 128 14.86 -18.64 -0.13
N ARG A 129 15.13 -18.44 1.16
CA ARG A 129 15.41 -19.54 2.09
C ARG A 129 14.24 -20.49 2.22
N GLN A 130 13.01 -19.98 2.32
CA GLN A 130 11.80 -20.79 2.38
C GLN A 130 11.62 -21.63 1.11
N ALA A 131 11.86 -21.05 -0.05
CA ALA A 131 11.81 -21.77 -1.32
C ALA A 131 12.86 -22.87 -1.40
N ASP A 132 14.09 -22.60 -0.97
CA ASP A 132 15.17 -23.58 -0.94
C ASP A 132 14.86 -24.76 0.00
N GLU A 133 14.28 -24.48 1.17
CA GLU A 133 13.86 -25.52 2.13
C GLU A 133 12.76 -26.41 1.56
N ILE A 134 11.76 -25.83 0.87
CA ILE A 134 10.71 -26.57 0.20
C ILE A 134 11.28 -27.47 -0.89
N ASP A 135 12.20 -26.94 -1.70
CA ASP A 135 12.87 -27.71 -2.77
C ASP A 135 13.65 -28.89 -2.20
N LYS A 136 14.39 -28.70 -1.11
CA LYS A 136 15.11 -29.78 -0.42
C LYS A 136 14.15 -30.83 0.13
N ALA A 137 13.01 -30.45 0.67
CA ALA A 137 12.02 -31.38 1.21
C ALA A 137 11.37 -32.23 0.11
N ASN A 138 11.35 -31.75 -1.13
CA ASN A 138 10.76 -32.43 -2.29
C ASN A 138 11.76 -33.28 -3.09
N ARG A 139 13.02 -33.36 -2.68
CA ARG A 139 14.06 -34.19 -3.33
C ARG A 139 14.07 -35.64 -2.82
#